data_ba76a1d09810fc6cf24ff76bd9c220f5
#
_entry.id   ba76a1d09810fc6cf24ff76bd9c220f5
#
_cell.length_a   1.000
_cell.length_b   1.000
_cell.length_c   1.000
_cell.angle_alpha   90.00
_cell.angle_beta   90.00
_cell.angle_gamma   90.00
#
_symmetry.space_group_name_H-M   'P 1'
#
loop_
_entity.id
_entity.type
_entity.pdbx_description
1 polymer ?
#
loop_
_entity_poly.entity_id
_entity_poly.type
_entity_poly.pdbx_seq_one_letter_code
_entity_poly.pdbx_strand_id
1 'polypeptide(L)'
;MKLIKTSLEDLEKVEENIWRVPKSFDPEMNVPVLIFASKDLLSKMLEDETMHQAINVSKLPKVLKHVCVLPDAHSGYGFPIGGVAATDYNEGVISPGGVGYDINCLPPGTRVLHYLGYTKSIEEIVLDDLVTVIDSGFADNSRVLLTLKRRSTLLVEVRTRS
;
A
#
# COMPACT_ATOMS: atom_id res chain seq x y z
N MET A 1 -10.50 13.33 -10.78
CA MET A 1 -11.34 12.56 -9.85
C MET A 1 -11.78 13.52 -8.74
N LYS A 2 -13.06 13.57 -8.38
CA LYS A 2 -13.55 14.49 -7.34
C LYS A 2 -13.16 13.93 -5.97
N LEU A 3 -12.50 14.73 -5.13
CA LEU A 3 -12.15 14.32 -3.76
C LEU A 3 -13.42 14.11 -2.95
N ILE A 4 -13.60 12.93 -2.38
CA ILE A 4 -14.71 12.62 -1.48
C ILE A 4 -14.30 13.13 -0.10
N LYS A 5 -14.96 14.20 0.36
CA LYS A 5 -14.79 14.70 1.72
C LYS A 5 -15.75 13.99 2.65
N THR A 6 -15.22 13.42 3.71
CA THR A 6 -15.96 12.74 4.77
C THR A 6 -15.83 13.53 6.05
N SER A 7 -16.92 13.67 6.79
CA SER A 7 -16.99 14.34 8.10
C SER A 7 -17.38 13.33 9.19
N LEU A 8 -17.26 13.71 10.45
CA LEU A 8 -17.71 12.88 11.57
C LEU A 8 -19.21 12.55 11.53
N GLU A 9 -20.02 13.42 10.92
CA GLU A 9 -21.47 13.25 10.78
C GLU A 9 -21.85 12.15 9.76
N ASP A 10 -20.93 11.84 8.85
CA ASP A 10 -21.11 10.79 7.85
C ASP A 10 -20.79 9.40 8.39
N LEU A 11 -20.28 9.31 9.63
CA LEU A 11 -19.81 8.09 10.26
C LEU A 11 -20.80 7.59 11.31
N GLU A 12 -21.07 6.30 11.26
CA GLU A 12 -21.83 5.61 12.28
C GLU A 12 -20.88 5.06 13.36
N LYS A 13 -21.14 5.38 14.62
CA LYS A 13 -20.40 4.74 15.73
C LYS A 13 -20.98 3.36 15.96
N VAL A 14 -20.17 2.31 15.74
CA VAL A 14 -20.58 0.90 15.92
C VAL A 14 -20.31 0.45 17.35
N GLU A 15 -19.09 0.70 17.84
CA GLU A 15 -18.64 0.38 19.21
C GLU A 15 -17.67 1.45 19.70
N GLU A 16 -17.13 1.27 20.91
CA GLU A 16 -16.04 2.12 21.37
C GLU A 16 -14.83 1.94 20.45
N ASN A 17 -14.34 3.04 19.87
CA ASN A 17 -13.23 3.07 18.90
C ASN A 17 -13.46 2.29 17.59
N ILE A 18 -14.71 1.94 17.26
CA ILE A 18 -15.09 1.35 15.98
C ILE A 18 -16.15 2.21 15.30
N TRP A 19 -15.83 2.68 14.11
CA TRP A 19 -16.67 3.54 13.29
C TRP A 19 -16.94 2.90 11.94
N ARG A 20 -17.98 3.32 11.28
CA ARG A 20 -18.36 2.80 9.98
C ARG A 20 -18.77 3.92 9.03
N VAL A 21 -18.22 3.91 7.81
CA VAL A 21 -18.85 4.56 6.66
C VAL A 21 -19.81 3.55 6.06
N PRO A 22 -21.15 3.82 6.12
CA PRO A 22 -22.12 2.88 5.57
C PRO A 22 -22.00 2.81 4.03
N LYS A 23 -22.34 1.65 3.47
CA LYS A 23 -22.36 1.49 2.00
C LYS A 23 -23.26 2.51 1.29
N SER A 24 -24.30 3.00 1.96
CA SER A 24 -25.23 4.01 1.43
C SER A 24 -24.62 5.42 1.29
N PHE A 25 -23.42 5.65 1.83
CA PHE A 25 -22.72 6.92 1.75
C PHE A 25 -22.38 7.30 0.30
N ASP A 26 -21.99 6.33 -0.52
CA ASP A 26 -21.70 6.53 -1.93
C ASP A 26 -22.28 5.35 -2.73
N PRO A 27 -23.08 5.59 -3.79
CA PRO A 27 -23.73 4.54 -4.57
C PRO A 27 -22.75 3.57 -5.28
N GLU A 28 -21.49 3.99 -5.46
CA GLU A 28 -20.46 3.15 -6.07
C GLU A 28 -19.78 2.21 -5.06
N MET A 29 -19.99 2.37 -3.75
CA MET A 29 -19.44 1.46 -2.76
C MET A 29 -20.06 0.07 -2.85
N ASN A 30 -19.23 -0.95 -2.95
CA ASN A 30 -19.66 -2.34 -2.93
C ASN A 30 -19.82 -2.88 -1.51
N VAL A 31 -19.02 -2.36 -0.57
CA VAL A 31 -19.00 -2.75 0.85
C VAL A 31 -18.81 -1.52 1.75
N PRO A 32 -19.19 -1.57 3.04
CA PRO A 32 -18.88 -0.51 3.99
C PRO A 32 -17.39 -0.43 4.32
N VAL A 33 -16.98 0.70 4.93
CA VAL A 33 -15.64 0.84 5.51
C VAL A 33 -15.75 0.80 7.03
N LEU A 34 -14.99 -0.06 7.70
CA LEU A 34 -14.84 -0.10 9.16
C LEU A 34 -13.52 0.57 9.56
N ILE A 35 -13.59 1.44 10.56
CA ILE A 35 -12.46 2.24 11.03
C ILE A 35 -12.23 1.91 12.50
N PHE A 36 -11.01 1.47 12.82
CA PHE A 36 -10.56 1.14 14.18
C PHE A 36 -9.70 2.30 14.69
N ALA A 37 -10.33 3.27 15.34
CA ALA A 37 -9.64 4.47 15.80
C ALA A 37 -10.32 5.09 17.02
N SER A 38 -9.52 5.67 17.93
CA SER A 38 -10.04 6.63 18.90
C SER A 38 -10.57 7.87 18.18
N LYS A 39 -11.37 8.68 18.86
CA LYS A 39 -11.91 9.92 18.27
C LYS A 39 -10.81 10.87 17.79
N ASP A 40 -9.68 10.93 18.52
CA ASP A 40 -8.56 11.80 18.16
C ASP A 40 -7.82 11.30 16.91
N LEU A 41 -7.61 9.99 16.79
CA LEU A 41 -7.03 9.39 15.60
C LEU A 41 -7.95 9.53 14.38
N LEU A 42 -9.24 9.30 14.58
CA LEU A 42 -10.24 9.47 13.54
C LEU A 42 -10.25 10.90 12.98
N SER A 43 -10.16 11.91 13.87
CA SER A 43 -10.09 13.31 13.43
C SER A 43 -8.90 13.56 12.50
N LYS A 44 -7.74 12.99 12.80
CA LYS A 44 -6.54 13.10 11.95
C LYS A 44 -6.72 12.39 10.60
N MET A 45 -7.35 11.21 10.58
CA MET A 45 -7.64 10.48 9.35
C MET A 45 -8.64 11.21 8.44
N LEU A 46 -9.46 12.12 8.99
CA LEU A 46 -10.38 12.96 8.23
C LEU A 46 -9.70 14.21 7.65
N GLU A 47 -8.51 14.58 8.12
CA GLU A 47 -7.77 15.76 7.64
C GLU A 47 -7.02 15.50 6.33
N ASP A 48 -6.67 14.24 6.04
CA ASP A 48 -5.95 13.83 4.83
C ASP A 48 -6.83 13.01 3.86
N GLU A 49 -6.20 12.36 2.87
CA GLU A 49 -6.92 11.56 1.88
C GLU A 49 -7.24 10.12 2.34
N THR A 50 -6.93 9.73 3.57
CA THR A 50 -7.10 8.37 4.09
C THR A 50 -8.52 7.85 3.86
N MET A 51 -9.53 8.63 4.25
CA MET A 51 -10.93 8.22 4.11
C MET A 51 -11.38 8.19 2.64
N HIS A 52 -10.95 9.15 1.83
CA HIS A 52 -11.20 9.14 0.40
C HIS A 52 -10.65 7.87 -0.27
N GLN A 53 -9.42 7.49 0.06
CA GLN A 53 -8.78 6.29 -0.46
C GLN A 53 -9.47 5.02 0.02
N ALA A 54 -9.85 4.92 1.30
CA ALA A 54 -10.59 3.77 1.85
C ALA A 54 -11.96 3.59 1.16
N ILE A 55 -12.68 4.68 0.91
CA ILE A 55 -13.94 4.67 0.17
C ILE A 55 -13.71 4.20 -1.27
N ASN A 56 -12.65 4.65 -1.95
CA ASN A 56 -12.33 4.19 -3.29
C ASN A 56 -11.97 2.69 -3.31
N VAL A 57 -11.27 2.18 -2.31
CA VAL A 57 -11.00 0.73 -2.16
C VAL A 57 -12.30 -0.05 -2.00
N SER A 58 -13.30 0.48 -1.28
CA SER A 58 -14.60 -0.17 -1.13
C SER A 58 -15.41 -0.29 -2.42
N LYS A 59 -15.03 0.46 -3.48
CA LYS A 59 -15.63 0.40 -4.82
C LYS A 59 -14.99 -0.65 -5.72
N LEU A 60 -13.89 -1.27 -5.31
CA LEU A 60 -13.21 -2.28 -6.11
C LEU A 60 -14.16 -3.46 -6.44
N PRO A 61 -14.09 -3.99 -7.68
CA PRO A 61 -14.88 -5.16 -8.06
C PRO A 61 -14.60 -6.35 -7.14
N LYS A 62 -15.68 -6.99 -6.68
CA LYS A 62 -15.61 -8.21 -5.85
C LYS A 62 -14.81 -8.04 -4.54
N VAL A 63 -14.73 -6.82 -4.01
CA VAL A 63 -14.27 -6.61 -2.63
C VAL A 63 -15.28 -7.24 -1.68
N LEU A 64 -14.79 -7.90 -0.62
CA LEU A 64 -15.60 -8.74 0.26
C LEU A 64 -15.85 -8.05 1.60
N LYS A 65 -17.05 -8.25 2.14
CA LYS A 65 -17.51 -7.87 3.48
C LYS A 65 -17.34 -6.37 3.79
N HIS A 66 -16.14 -5.89 4.01
CA HIS A 66 -15.81 -4.50 4.36
C HIS A 66 -14.32 -4.20 4.09
N VAL A 67 -14.00 -2.94 3.95
CA VAL A 67 -12.62 -2.43 4.01
C VAL A 67 -12.34 -2.06 5.47
N CYS A 68 -11.19 -2.45 6.00
CA CYS A 68 -10.73 -2.02 7.33
C CYS A 68 -9.73 -0.87 7.20
N VAL A 69 -9.84 0.09 8.12
CA VAL A 69 -8.87 1.18 8.34
C VAL A 69 -8.35 1.04 9.76
N LEU A 70 -7.06 0.75 9.91
CA LEU A 70 -6.40 0.47 11.18
C LEU A 70 -5.95 1.77 11.89
N PRO A 71 -5.59 1.73 13.18
CA PRO A 71 -5.26 2.94 13.96
C PRO A 71 -4.06 3.75 13.45
N ASP A 72 -3.16 3.14 12.73
CA ASP A 72 -1.97 3.74 12.10
C ASP A 72 -2.23 4.32 10.71
N ALA A 73 -3.50 4.31 10.25
CA ALA A 73 -3.82 4.67 8.88
C ALA A 73 -3.53 6.14 8.56
N HIS A 74 -3.00 6.35 7.37
CA HIS A 74 -2.75 7.64 6.76
C HIS A 74 -2.77 7.54 5.24
N SER A 75 -2.76 8.68 4.55
CA SER A 75 -2.82 8.70 3.10
C SER A 75 -1.65 7.97 2.44
N GLY A 76 -1.96 7.11 1.48
CA GLY A 76 -1.01 6.40 0.64
C GLY A 76 -1.13 6.83 -0.82
N TYR A 77 -0.87 5.93 -1.75
CA TYR A 77 -0.95 6.17 -3.20
C TYR A 77 -2.18 5.51 -3.81
N GLY A 78 -3.38 5.96 -3.40
CA GLY A 78 -4.67 5.43 -3.87
C GLY A 78 -5.23 4.29 -3.02
N PHE A 79 -4.40 3.60 -2.26
CA PHE A 79 -4.76 2.70 -1.17
C PHE A 79 -4.23 3.30 0.14
N PRO A 80 -5.03 3.44 1.21
CA PRO A 80 -4.53 4.03 2.44
C PRO A 80 -3.53 3.09 3.10
N ILE A 81 -2.43 3.63 3.62
CA ILE A 81 -1.55 2.85 4.51
C ILE A 81 -2.33 2.51 5.77
N GLY A 82 -2.12 1.32 6.35
CA GLY A 82 -2.98 0.81 7.42
C GLY A 82 -4.38 0.37 6.95
N GLY A 83 -4.63 0.37 5.64
CA GLY A 83 -5.85 -0.17 5.05
C GLY A 83 -5.75 -1.68 4.81
N VAL A 84 -6.87 -2.41 4.99
CA VAL A 84 -6.96 -3.84 4.69
C VAL A 84 -8.25 -4.09 3.91
N ALA A 85 -8.15 -4.80 2.79
CA ALA A 85 -9.29 -5.24 2.00
C ALA A 85 -9.07 -6.67 1.51
N ALA A 86 -10.15 -7.45 1.46
CA ALA A 86 -10.15 -8.75 0.82
C ALA A 86 -10.97 -8.70 -0.47
N THR A 87 -10.48 -9.34 -1.51
CA THR A 87 -11.20 -9.52 -2.77
C THR A 87 -11.46 -11.00 -3.02
N ASP A 88 -12.47 -11.30 -3.82
CA ASP A 88 -12.75 -12.69 -4.21
C ASP A 88 -11.54 -13.31 -4.91
N TYR A 89 -11.22 -14.55 -4.57
CA TYR A 89 -10.04 -15.24 -5.07
C TYR A 89 -10.09 -15.50 -6.59
N ASN A 90 -11.28 -15.81 -7.13
CA ASN A 90 -11.44 -16.18 -8.54
C ASN A 90 -11.82 -14.99 -9.44
N GLU A 91 -12.66 -14.08 -8.91
CA GLU A 91 -13.26 -12.99 -9.68
C GLU A 91 -12.85 -11.60 -9.20
N GLY A 92 -12.10 -11.52 -8.10
CA GLY A 92 -11.65 -10.26 -7.53
C GLY A 92 -10.48 -9.64 -8.29
N VAL A 93 -10.19 -8.39 -7.96
CA VAL A 93 -9.05 -7.68 -8.53
C VAL A 93 -7.81 -7.86 -7.68
N ILE A 94 -6.64 -7.84 -8.32
CA ILE A 94 -5.34 -7.69 -7.66
C ILE A 94 -4.99 -6.20 -7.71
N SER A 95 -4.80 -5.59 -6.53
CA SER A 95 -4.35 -4.21 -6.41
C SER A 95 -2.86 -4.17 -6.10
N PRO A 96 -1.97 -3.90 -7.07
CA PRO A 96 -0.53 -3.81 -6.80
C PRO A 96 -0.21 -2.78 -5.71
N GLY A 97 -0.87 -1.62 -5.73
CA GLY A 97 -0.72 -0.59 -4.71
C GLY A 97 -1.22 -1.00 -3.32
N GLY A 98 -2.16 -1.95 -3.23
CA GLY A 98 -2.62 -2.53 -1.96
C GLY A 98 -1.65 -3.54 -1.36
N VAL A 99 -0.78 -4.14 -2.19
CA VAL A 99 0.29 -5.04 -1.72
C VAL A 99 1.45 -4.23 -1.15
N GLY A 100 1.80 -3.13 -1.76
CA GLY A 100 2.83 -2.20 -1.30
C GLY A 100 3.49 -1.42 -2.43
N TYR A 101 3.95 -0.22 -2.12
CA TYR A 101 4.67 0.63 -3.08
C TYR A 101 6.18 0.61 -2.87
N ASP A 102 6.62 0.41 -1.65
CA ASP A 102 8.01 0.52 -1.24
C ASP A 102 8.57 -0.79 -0.66
N ILE A 103 7.92 -1.91 -0.99
CA ILE A 103 8.50 -3.22 -0.70
C ILE A 103 9.80 -3.33 -1.50
N ASN A 104 10.91 -3.55 -0.81
CA ASN A 104 12.25 -3.64 -1.38
C ASN A 104 12.87 -2.32 -1.90
N CYS A 105 12.49 -1.16 -1.39
CA CYS A 105 13.30 0.04 -1.57
C CYS A 105 14.68 -0.17 -0.92
N LEU A 106 15.72 -0.07 -1.72
CA LEU A 106 17.10 -0.34 -1.30
C LEU A 106 17.89 0.99 -1.25
N PRO A 107 18.72 1.19 -0.21
CA PRO A 107 19.53 2.39 -0.10
C PRO A 107 20.65 2.42 -1.16
N PRO A 108 21.20 3.61 -1.46
CA PRO A 108 22.40 3.72 -2.28
C PRO A 108 23.54 2.86 -1.75
N GLY A 109 24.36 2.33 -2.63
CA GLY A 109 25.45 1.41 -2.30
C GLY A 109 25.04 -0.05 -2.13
N THR A 110 23.74 -0.38 -2.17
CA THR A 110 23.29 -1.78 -2.18
C THR A 110 23.90 -2.51 -3.36
N ARG A 111 24.52 -3.67 -3.11
CA ARG A 111 25.22 -4.44 -4.13
C ARG A 111 24.25 -5.38 -4.86
N VAL A 112 24.17 -5.23 -6.16
CA VAL A 112 23.37 -6.07 -7.05
C VAL A 112 24.31 -6.99 -7.83
N LEU A 113 24.05 -8.30 -7.82
CA LEU A 113 24.85 -9.28 -8.56
C LEU A 113 24.53 -9.20 -10.04
N HIS A 114 25.53 -8.90 -10.84
CA HIS A 114 25.45 -8.92 -12.30
C HIS A 114 25.65 -10.35 -12.84
N TYR A 115 25.07 -10.67 -13.99
CA TYR A 115 25.11 -12.02 -14.57
C TYR A 115 26.54 -12.53 -14.83
N LEU A 116 27.52 -11.65 -14.99
CA LEU A 116 28.95 -12.00 -15.15
C LEU A 116 29.66 -12.31 -13.82
N GLY A 117 28.94 -12.36 -12.70
CA GLY A 117 29.49 -12.74 -11.40
C GLY A 117 30.12 -11.62 -10.58
N TYR A 118 30.17 -10.38 -11.07
CA TYR A 118 30.57 -9.22 -10.28
C TYR A 118 29.34 -8.48 -9.71
N THR A 119 29.56 -7.59 -8.76
CA THR A 119 28.48 -6.76 -8.20
C THR A 119 28.62 -5.32 -8.65
N LYS A 120 27.48 -4.67 -8.96
CA LYS A 120 27.31 -3.23 -9.19
C LYS A 120 26.56 -2.61 -8.03
N SER A 121 26.81 -1.33 -7.72
CA SER A 121 25.95 -0.58 -6.83
C SER A 121 24.59 -0.33 -7.51
N ILE A 122 23.51 -0.37 -6.74
CA ILE A 122 22.14 -0.26 -7.30
C ILE A 122 21.94 1.03 -8.11
N GLU A 123 22.58 2.12 -7.72
CA GLU A 123 22.53 3.40 -8.42
C GLU A 123 23.27 3.41 -9.77
N GLU A 124 24.14 2.41 -10.02
CA GLU A 124 24.88 2.22 -11.27
C GLU A 124 24.17 1.26 -12.24
N ILE A 125 23.08 0.64 -11.79
CA ILE A 125 22.27 -0.23 -12.64
C ILE A 125 21.49 0.62 -13.65
N VAL A 126 21.56 0.24 -14.91
CA VAL A 126 20.88 0.90 -16.03
C VAL A 126 19.92 -0.05 -16.73
N LEU A 127 19.09 0.50 -17.62
CA LEU A 127 18.21 -0.31 -18.47
C LEU A 127 19.05 -1.30 -19.29
N ASP A 128 18.51 -2.47 -19.51
CA ASP A 128 19.10 -3.58 -20.23
C ASP A 128 20.31 -4.27 -19.54
N ASP A 129 20.76 -3.81 -18.38
CA ASP A 129 21.69 -4.60 -17.56
C ASP A 129 21.09 -6.00 -17.28
N LEU A 130 21.91 -7.03 -17.28
CA LEU A 130 21.52 -8.37 -16.86
C LEU A 130 21.95 -8.59 -15.42
N VAL A 131 20.98 -8.82 -14.55
CA VAL A 131 21.21 -9.07 -13.12
C VAL A 131 20.83 -10.51 -12.77
N THR A 132 21.54 -11.09 -11.81
CA THR A 132 21.20 -12.41 -11.31
C THR A 132 20.03 -12.30 -10.35
N VAL A 133 19.00 -13.09 -10.56
CA VAL A 133 17.80 -13.20 -9.73
C VAL A 133 17.70 -14.63 -9.19
N ILE A 134 17.01 -14.80 -8.07
CA ILE A 134 16.67 -16.13 -7.56
C ILE A 134 15.18 -16.32 -7.81
N ASP A 135 14.86 -17.23 -8.72
CA ASP A 135 13.49 -17.65 -8.98
C ASP A 135 13.31 -19.11 -8.60
N SER A 136 12.28 -19.40 -7.81
CA SER A 136 11.94 -20.78 -7.37
C SER A 136 13.11 -21.56 -6.78
N GLY A 137 14.08 -20.87 -6.13
CA GLY A 137 15.26 -21.46 -5.52
C GLY A 137 16.45 -21.66 -6.47
N PHE A 138 16.35 -21.26 -7.73
CA PHE A 138 17.43 -21.34 -8.71
C PHE A 138 17.89 -19.93 -9.12
N ALA A 139 19.21 -19.78 -9.34
CA ALA A 139 19.77 -18.56 -9.87
C ALA A 139 19.50 -18.48 -11.39
N ASP A 140 18.92 -17.38 -11.83
CA ASP A 140 18.67 -17.08 -13.23
C ASP A 140 19.08 -15.63 -13.53
N ASN A 141 19.12 -15.24 -14.79
CA ASN A 141 19.48 -13.91 -15.22
C ASN A 141 18.23 -13.18 -15.75
N SER A 142 18.00 -12.00 -15.25
CA SER A 142 16.88 -11.17 -15.68
C SER A 142 17.35 -9.80 -16.16
N ARG A 143 16.66 -9.28 -17.18
CA ARG A 143 16.95 -7.96 -17.73
C ARG A 143 16.28 -6.87 -16.89
N VAL A 144 17.01 -5.79 -16.63
CA VAL A 144 16.47 -4.60 -15.99
C VAL A 144 15.58 -3.84 -16.99
N LEU A 145 14.29 -3.82 -16.70
CA LEU A 145 13.29 -3.17 -17.56
C LEU A 145 13.00 -1.72 -17.16
N LEU A 146 13.23 -1.37 -15.89
CA LEU A 146 12.97 -0.05 -15.35
C LEU A 146 13.89 0.23 -14.16
N THR A 147 14.37 1.46 -14.05
CA THR A 147 15.04 1.96 -12.86
C THR A 147 14.26 3.12 -12.27
N LEU A 148 14.06 3.12 -10.96
CA LEU A 148 13.39 4.17 -10.22
C LEU A 148 14.34 4.76 -9.18
N LYS A 149 14.48 6.09 -9.15
CA LYS A 149 15.20 6.82 -8.10
C LYS A 149 14.22 7.70 -7.34
N ARG A 150 14.21 7.56 -6.01
CA ARG A 150 13.45 8.43 -5.11
C ARG A 150 14.40 9.09 -4.12
N ARG A 151 14.04 10.29 -3.65
CA ARG A 151 14.71 10.94 -2.53
C ARG A 151 13.95 10.59 -1.25
N SER A 152 14.67 10.11 -0.24
CA SER A 152 14.15 9.95 1.12
C SER A 152 14.93 10.88 2.05
N THR A 153 14.24 11.49 2.99
CA THR A 153 14.84 12.33 4.05
C THR A 153 15.20 11.53 5.28
N LEU A 154 14.71 10.29 5.39
CA LEU A 154 14.97 9.41 6.53
C LEU A 154 15.21 7.98 6.04
N LEU A 155 16.32 7.38 6.47
CA LEU A 155 16.61 5.96 6.34
C LEU A 155 16.78 5.38 7.74
N VAL A 156 16.17 4.22 7.99
CA VAL A 156 16.32 3.48 9.25
C VAL A 156 17.13 2.23 9.00
N GLU A 157 18.25 2.08 9.71
CA GLU A 157 19.05 0.86 9.71
C GLU A 157 18.51 -0.09 10.78
N VAL A 158 18.09 -1.29 10.38
CA VAL A 158 17.70 -2.36 11.30
C VAL A 158 18.84 -3.37 11.39
N ARG A 159 19.47 -3.45 12.56
CA ARG A 159 20.49 -4.48 12.84
C ARG A 159 19.86 -5.62 13.63
N THR A 160 19.87 -6.82 13.06
CA THR A 160 19.47 -8.04 13.77
C THR A 160 20.72 -8.70 14.37
N ARG A 161 20.60 -9.25 15.58
CA ARG A 161 21.64 -10.13 16.10
C ARG A 161 21.46 -11.51 15.45
N SER A 162 22.46 -11.97 14.73
CA SER A 162 22.60 -13.35 14.27
C SER A 162 23.03 -14.25 15.42
#